data_f86e2a261410de38cc143b2c115735ad
#
_entry.id   f86e2a261410de38cc143b2c115735ad
#
_cell.length_a   1.000
_cell.length_b   1.000
_cell.length_c   1.000
_cell.angle_alpha   90.00
_cell.angle_beta   90.00
_cell.angle_gamma   90.00
#
_symmetry.space_group_name_H-M   'P 1'
#
loop_
_entity.id
_entity.type
_entity.pdbx_description
1 polymer ?
#
loop_
_entity_poly.entity_id
_entity_poly.type
_entity_poly.pdbx_seq_one_letter_code
_entity_poly.pdbx_strand_id
1 'polypeptide(L)'
;MKGKFKIFFLAIVGFALSSCVTARKVNYMQKPDRHIPSYADTLSFEDYQLRIGDRLYVYVYSLDEKIQAMYNSGGSNASSMRQQMSSGSTSGSYDLYTYLIDEEGNIDFPTIGKLNVQGKTTREVKFMLEEELSKLLKEIPGYSTISVEVNIVNRSFSIIGAQSGRYMINKEKMTIFEALAMAGDLKEFNSRKEIKLVREKNGVTTIKTFDARSEDIVNSEYYYIEPNDIIYIRQIPGYSFGINHVTTVIGVTAATISFGVFIYSIVQTGINHVKKHYGSGSNSGSSSNTGGK
;
A
#
# COMPACT_ATOMS: atom_id res chain seq x y z
N MET A 1 19.90 -50.42 -2.51
CA MET A 1 20.03 -49.02 -2.89
C MET A 1 18.71 -48.39 -3.38
N LYS A 2 17.81 -49.12 -4.07
CA LYS A 2 16.52 -48.56 -4.60
C LYS A 2 15.54 -48.05 -3.51
N GLY A 3 15.54 -48.66 -2.31
CA GLY A 3 14.64 -48.21 -1.22
C GLY A 3 15.03 -46.89 -0.58
N LYS A 4 16.33 -46.65 -0.34
CA LYS A 4 16.83 -45.42 0.26
C LYS A 4 16.60 -44.22 -0.65
N PHE A 5 16.67 -44.40 -1.96
CA PHE A 5 16.39 -43.33 -2.95
C PHE A 5 14.89 -42.95 -2.98
N LYS A 6 13.99 -43.94 -2.87
CA LYS A 6 12.53 -43.66 -2.80
C LYS A 6 12.18 -42.89 -1.54
N ILE A 7 12.79 -43.24 -0.40
CA ILE A 7 12.54 -42.48 0.87
C ILE A 7 13.08 -41.07 0.78
N PHE A 8 14.26 -40.84 0.20
CA PHE A 8 14.84 -39.52 -0.01
C PHE A 8 13.99 -38.65 -0.95
N PHE A 9 13.50 -39.26 -2.03
CA PHE A 9 12.59 -38.59 -2.96
C PHE A 9 11.25 -38.20 -2.30
N LEU A 10 10.68 -39.12 -1.50
CA LEU A 10 9.45 -38.87 -0.77
C LEU A 10 9.61 -37.73 0.26
N ALA A 11 10.77 -37.67 0.93
CA ALA A 11 11.11 -36.62 1.87
C ALA A 11 11.24 -35.23 1.19
N ILE A 12 11.87 -35.18 0.01
CA ILE A 12 11.97 -33.93 -0.77
C ILE A 12 10.59 -33.46 -1.23
N VAL A 13 9.73 -34.36 -1.72
CA VAL A 13 8.35 -34.05 -2.11
C VAL A 13 7.53 -33.55 -0.91
N GLY A 14 7.67 -34.21 0.25
CA GLY A 14 7.02 -33.79 1.49
C GLY A 14 7.47 -32.38 1.95
N PHE A 15 8.76 -32.08 1.82
CA PHE A 15 9.31 -30.76 2.16
C PHE A 15 8.84 -29.66 1.18
N ALA A 16 8.74 -29.96 -0.11
CA ALA A 16 8.22 -29.04 -1.14
C ALA A 16 6.74 -28.71 -0.92
N LEU A 17 5.92 -29.65 -0.45
CA LEU A 17 4.50 -29.44 -0.16
C LEU A 17 4.24 -28.63 1.12
N SER A 18 5.21 -28.51 2.02
CA SER A 18 5.07 -27.74 3.26
C SER A 18 5.31 -26.23 3.10
N SER A 19 5.74 -25.77 1.92
CA SER A 19 6.11 -24.36 1.64
C SER A 19 4.95 -23.47 1.18
N CYS A 20 3.69 -23.90 1.27
CA CYS A 20 2.56 -23.09 0.83
C CYS A 20 2.29 -21.90 1.77
N VAL A 21 2.06 -20.71 1.18
CA VAL A 21 1.55 -19.55 1.90
C VAL A 21 0.17 -19.89 2.45
N THR A 22 0.03 -19.92 3.76
CA THR A 22 -1.22 -20.27 4.42
C THR A 22 -2.23 -19.15 4.26
N ALA A 23 -3.51 -19.44 3.98
CA ALA A 23 -4.60 -18.46 3.87
C ALA A 23 -4.64 -17.48 5.07
N ARG A 24 -4.28 -17.95 6.27
CA ARG A 24 -4.16 -17.14 7.48
C ARG A 24 -3.14 -16.00 7.37
N LYS A 25 -2.14 -16.09 6.50
CA LYS A 25 -1.13 -15.05 6.29
C LYS A 25 -1.61 -13.95 5.33
N VAL A 26 -2.59 -14.26 4.48
CA VAL A 26 -3.04 -13.38 3.39
C VAL A 26 -4.44 -12.82 3.59
N ASN A 27 -5.25 -13.38 4.48
CA ASN A 27 -6.60 -12.89 4.74
C ASN A 27 -6.57 -11.71 5.71
N TYR A 28 -7.44 -10.74 5.46
CA TYR A 28 -7.76 -9.63 6.36
C TYR A 28 -8.90 -10.01 7.32
N MET A 29 -9.24 -9.14 8.24
CA MET A 29 -10.41 -9.20 9.11
C MET A 29 -10.52 -10.54 9.88
N GLN A 30 -9.41 -10.99 10.45
CA GLN A 30 -9.36 -12.19 11.26
C GLN A 30 -9.51 -11.83 12.73
N LYS A 31 -10.19 -12.70 13.48
CA LYS A 31 -10.31 -12.54 14.94
C LYS A 31 -8.95 -12.56 15.62
N PRO A 32 -8.71 -11.66 16.58
CA PRO A 32 -7.51 -11.66 17.37
C PRO A 32 -7.29 -13.01 18.08
N ASP A 33 -6.04 -13.44 18.11
CA ASP A 33 -5.57 -14.59 18.87
C ASP A 33 -4.09 -14.42 19.25
N ARG A 34 -3.43 -15.47 19.75
CA ARG A 34 -2.00 -15.41 20.14
C ARG A 34 -1.05 -15.00 19.00
N HIS A 35 -1.49 -15.02 17.73
CA HIS A 35 -0.70 -14.69 16.54
C HIS A 35 -1.18 -13.44 15.80
N ILE A 36 -2.36 -12.97 16.13
CA ILE A 36 -3.00 -11.79 15.56
C ILE A 36 -3.35 -10.88 16.72
N PRO A 37 -2.76 -9.67 16.79
CA PRO A 37 -2.97 -8.77 17.91
C PRO A 37 -4.40 -8.26 17.98
N SER A 38 -4.87 -7.98 19.19
CA SER A 38 -6.04 -7.16 19.43
C SER A 38 -5.60 -5.70 19.59
N TYR A 39 -6.41 -4.78 19.07
CA TYR A 39 -6.23 -3.35 19.25
C TYR A 39 -7.33 -2.85 20.17
N ALA A 40 -6.95 -2.26 21.29
CA ALA A 40 -7.90 -1.61 22.19
C ALA A 40 -8.49 -0.36 21.51
N ASP A 41 -9.71 0.00 21.89
CA ASP A 41 -10.40 1.20 21.42
C ASP A 41 -9.58 2.46 21.71
N THR A 42 -8.81 2.88 20.72
CA THR A 42 -8.02 4.11 20.75
C THR A 42 -8.47 5.10 19.70
N LEU A 43 -9.69 4.93 19.17
CA LEU A 43 -10.25 5.85 18.21
C LEU A 43 -10.52 7.20 18.86
N SER A 44 -9.57 8.10 18.75
CA SER A 44 -9.80 9.53 18.82
C SER A 44 -10.12 10.02 17.40
N PHE A 45 -11.38 10.33 17.14
CA PHE A 45 -11.80 10.98 15.90
C PHE A 45 -11.48 12.47 15.99
N GLU A 46 -10.22 12.81 15.90
CA GLU A 46 -9.81 14.20 15.76
C GLU A 46 -9.94 14.59 14.28
N ASP A 47 -10.58 15.74 14.04
CA ASP A 47 -10.56 16.33 12.71
C ASP A 47 -9.12 16.73 12.36
N TYR A 48 -8.74 16.61 11.10
CA TYR A 48 -7.40 16.97 10.66
C TYR A 48 -7.11 18.44 10.96
N GLN A 49 -6.02 18.69 11.63
CA GLN A 49 -5.51 20.02 11.91
C GLN A 49 -4.54 20.43 10.82
N LEU A 50 -4.75 21.63 10.28
CA LEU A 50 -3.95 22.23 9.23
C LEU A 50 -2.49 22.41 9.65
N ARG A 51 -1.58 22.11 8.73
CA ARG A 51 -0.13 22.16 8.94
C ARG A 51 0.53 23.11 7.95
N ILE A 52 1.72 23.56 8.29
CA ILE A 52 2.61 24.28 7.37
C ILE A 52 2.80 23.44 6.10
N GLY A 53 2.70 24.10 4.94
CA GLY A 53 2.81 23.43 3.64
C GLY A 53 1.51 22.84 3.10
N ASP A 54 0.44 22.77 3.90
CA ASP A 54 -0.89 22.41 3.38
C ASP A 54 -1.39 23.52 2.44
N ARG A 55 -2.22 23.13 1.47
CA ARG A 55 -2.86 24.06 0.53
C ARG A 55 -4.35 24.02 0.71
N LEU A 56 -4.94 25.21 0.84
CA LEU A 56 -6.37 25.39 0.98
C LEU A 56 -6.97 25.90 -0.32
N TYR A 57 -8.04 25.25 -0.76
CA TYR A 57 -8.97 25.81 -1.72
C TYR A 57 -10.09 26.49 -0.94
N VAL A 58 -10.28 27.78 -1.18
CA VAL A 58 -11.31 28.58 -0.53
C VAL A 58 -12.24 29.12 -1.61
N TYR A 59 -13.54 28.92 -1.44
CA TYR A 59 -14.56 29.42 -2.34
C TYR A 59 -15.60 30.22 -1.56
N VAL A 60 -15.87 31.46 -2.01
CA VAL A 60 -16.81 32.38 -1.38
C VAL A 60 -18.11 32.38 -2.19
N TYR A 61 -19.18 31.95 -1.55
CA TYR A 61 -20.55 32.04 -2.10
C TYR A 61 -21.19 33.34 -1.69
N SER A 62 -21.75 34.08 -2.65
CA SER A 62 -22.52 35.27 -2.44
C SER A 62 -23.68 35.31 -3.44
N LEU A 63 -24.80 35.96 -3.06
CA LEU A 63 -25.87 36.31 -3.99
C LEU A 63 -25.51 37.45 -4.93
N ASP A 64 -24.52 38.26 -4.55
CA ASP A 64 -23.99 39.30 -5.41
C ASP A 64 -22.84 38.74 -6.28
N GLU A 65 -23.05 38.72 -7.59
CA GLU A 65 -22.10 38.23 -8.58
C GLU A 65 -20.76 38.99 -8.54
N LYS A 66 -20.76 40.27 -8.22
CA LYS A 66 -19.53 41.09 -8.13
C LYS A 66 -18.67 40.65 -6.94
N ILE A 67 -19.31 40.43 -5.78
CA ILE A 67 -18.62 39.90 -4.59
C ILE A 67 -18.08 38.50 -4.86
N GLN A 68 -18.92 37.64 -5.44
CA GLN A 68 -18.48 36.27 -5.79
C GLN A 68 -17.32 36.31 -6.79
N ALA A 69 -17.37 37.14 -7.82
CA ALA A 69 -16.29 37.29 -8.79
C ALA A 69 -15.02 37.88 -8.15
N MET A 70 -15.13 38.84 -7.22
CA MET A 70 -13.99 39.47 -6.56
C MET A 70 -13.13 38.46 -5.79
N TYR A 71 -13.74 37.53 -5.04
CA TYR A 71 -13.03 36.53 -4.25
C TYR A 71 -12.67 35.26 -5.01
N ASN A 72 -13.42 34.97 -6.06
CA ASN A 72 -13.22 33.73 -6.84
C ASN A 72 -12.72 34.04 -8.27
N SER A 73 -12.27 35.27 -8.55
CA SER A 73 -11.94 35.78 -9.91
C SER A 73 -10.70 35.13 -10.55
N GLY A 74 -9.98 34.32 -9.82
CA GLY A 74 -9.09 33.35 -10.43
C GLY A 74 -9.80 32.22 -11.22
N GLY A 75 -11.13 32.16 -11.18
CA GLY A 75 -11.88 31.00 -11.60
C GLY A 75 -13.08 31.20 -12.49
N SER A 76 -12.93 31.82 -13.67
CA SER A 76 -13.88 31.51 -14.76
C SER A 76 -13.94 29.99 -15.10
N ASN A 77 -13.11 29.19 -14.45
CA ASN A 77 -12.98 27.73 -14.58
C ASN A 77 -13.19 26.98 -13.27
N ALA A 78 -13.87 27.54 -12.26
CA ALA A 78 -14.11 26.84 -10.99
C ALA A 78 -14.82 25.50 -11.17
N SER A 79 -15.70 25.40 -12.16
CA SER A 79 -16.36 24.13 -12.54
C SER A 79 -15.39 23.11 -13.14
N SER A 80 -14.47 23.55 -14.01
CA SER A 80 -13.47 22.67 -14.62
C SER A 80 -12.42 22.25 -13.59
N MET A 81 -12.09 23.10 -12.62
CA MET A 81 -11.18 22.78 -11.52
C MET A 81 -11.79 21.76 -10.56
N ARG A 82 -13.09 21.88 -10.24
CA ARG A 82 -13.83 20.90 -9.44
C ARG A 82 -13.86 19.53 -10.12
N GLN A 83 -13.97 19.49 -11.44
CA GLN A 83 -13.93 18.27 -12.25
C GLN A 83 -12.51 17.68 -12.33
N GLN A 84 -11.48 18.53 -12.38
CA GLN A 84 -10.07 18.12 -12.41
C GLN A 84 -9.60 17.59 -11.06
N MET A 85 -10.07 18.15 -9.94
CA MET A 85 -9.84 17.61 -8.59
C MET A 85 -10.45 16.22 -8.40
N SER A 86 -11.58 15.93 -9.04
CA SER A 86 -12.24 14.61 -8.98
C SER A 86 -11.57 13.56 -9.85
N SER A 87 -10.86 13.95 -10.89
CA SER A 87 -10.22 13.03 -11.85
C SER A 87 -8.78 12.64 -11.52
N GLY A 88 -8.19 13.16 -10.43
CA GLY A 88 -6.83 12.79 -9.98
C GLY A 88 -5.70 13.23 -10.90
N SER A 89 -5.97 14.12 -11.85
CA SER A 89 -5.00 14.59 -12.83
C SER A 89 -4.06 15.62 -12.21
N THR A 90 -2.86 15.20 -11.87
CA THR A 90 -1.78 16.02 -11.30
C THR A 90 -1.14 16.91 -12.36
N SER A 91 -1.75 18.03 -12.71
CA SER A 91 -1.09 19.00 -13.57
C SER A 91 -1.11 20.38 -12.91
N GLY A 92 0.03 20.96 -12.77
CA GLY A 92 0.48 22.25 -12.21
C GLY A 92 -0.41 23.50 -12.10
N SER A 93 -1.72 23.38 -12.30
CA SER A 93 -2.67 24.50 -12.23
C SER A 93 -3.24 24.79 -10.84
N TYR A 94 -2.90 23.96 -9.84
CA TYR A 94 -3.41 24.14 -8.46
C TYR A 94 -2.89 25.41 -7.77
N ASP A 95 -1.70 25.88 -8.18
CA ASP A 95 -1.04 27.01 -7.52
C ASP A 95 -1.77 28.36 -7.70
N LEU A 96 -2.57 28.50 -8.76
CA LEU A 96 -3.22 29.77 -9.10
C LEU A 96 -4.47 30.09 -8.27
N TYR A 97 -5.06 29.08 -7.59
CA TYR A 97 -6.36 29.20 -6.93
C TYR A 97 -6.38 28.64 -5.51
N THR A 98 -5.20 28.40 -4.96
CA THR A 98 -5.05 27.80 -3.63
C THR A 98 -4.15 28.67 -2.75
N TYR A 99 -4.42 28.64 -1.46
CA TYR A 99 -3.66 29.35 -0.46
C TYR A 99 -2.71 28.38 0.22
N LEU A 100 -1.40 28.62 0.11
CA LEU A 100 -0.38 27.86 0.82
C LEU A 100 -0.28 28.36 2.25
N ILE A 101 -0.26 27.46 3.22
CA ILE A 101 0.06 27.78 4.61
C ILE A 101 1.57 27.97 4.72
N ASP A 102 1.98 29.20 5.02
CA ASP A 102 3.37 29.61 5.12
C ASP A 102 4.08 29.07 6.38
N GLU A 103 5.37 29.38 6.53
CA GLU A 103 6.19 28.91 7.66
C GLU A 103 5.75 29.49 9.00
N GLU A 104 5.03 30.62 8.99
CA GLU A 104 4.42 31.25 10.16
C GLU A 104 3.02 30.71 10.47
N GLY A 105 2.52 29.77 9.67
CA GLY A 105 1.19 29.16 9.82
C GLY A 105 0.03 30.01 9.29
N ASN A 106 0.30 30.99 8.42
CA ASN A 106 -0.69 31.89 7.86
C ASN A 106 -1.02 31.56 6.41
N ILE A 107 -2.21 31.98 5.99
CA ILE A 107 -2.55 32.16 4.58
C ILE A 107 -2.69 33.66 4.29
N ASP A 108 -2.36 34.09 3.07
CA ASP A 108 -2.60 35.44 2.61
C ASP A 108 -3.89 35.48 1.80
N PHE A 109 -4.98 35.96 2.46
CA PHE A 109 -6.30 35.98 1.85
C PHE A 109 -6.64 37.39 1.35
N PRO A 110 -7.15 37.55 0.12
CA PRO A 110 -7.49 38.86 -0.44
C PRO A 110 -8.36 39.68 0.51
N THR A 111 -8.09 40.95 0.65
CA THR A 111 -8.77 41.94 1.49
C THR A 111 -8.65 41.78 3.01
N ILE A 112 -8.42 40.55 3.50
CA ILE A 112 -8.19 40.27 4.93
C ILE A 112 -6.69 40.35 5.25
N GLY A 113 -5.82 39.94 4.29
CA GLY A 113 -4.39 39.79 4.51
C GLY A 113 -4.04 38.49 5.20
N LYS A 114 -3.00 38.51 6.06
CA LYS A 114 -2.49 37.33 6.74
C LYS A 114 -3.46 36.85 7.81
N LEU A 115 -3.90 35.56 7.67
CA LEU A 115 -4.79 34.88 8.61
C LEU A 115 -4.12 33.62 9.12
N ASN A 116 -3.96 33.51 10.43
CA ASN A 116 -3.36 32.32 11.05
C ASN A 116 -4.34 31.14 11.06
N VAL A 117 -3.95 30.06 10.39
CA VAL A 117 -4.78 28.86 10.21
C VAL A 117 -4.10 27.58 10.71
N GLN A 118 -2.83 27.63 11.07
CA GLN A 118 -2.12 26.46 11.59
C GLN A 118 -2.80 25.90 12.84
N GLY A 119 -2.91 24.57 12.94
CA GLY A 119 -3.54 23.88 14.06
C GLY A 119 -5.07 23.97 14.11
N LYS A 120 -5.69 24.67 13.16
CA LYS A 120 -7.15 24.76 13.04
C LYS A 120 -7.67 23.70 12.07
N THR A 121 -8.94 23.37 12.22
CA THR A 121 -9.68 22.53 11.26
C THR A 121 -10.18 23.40 10.09
N THR A 122 -10.50 22.77 8.96
CA THR A 122 -11.11 23.49 7.82
C THR A 122 -12.42 24.16 8.21
N ARG A 123 -13.16 23.56 9.16
CA ARG A 123 -14.41 24.12 9.70
C ARG A 123 -14.17 25.41 10.48
N GLU A 124 -13.16 25.45 11.33
CA GLU A 124 -12.80 26.63 12.10
C GLU A 124 -12.33 27.76 11.16
N VAL A 125 -11.50 27.45 10.15
CA VAL A 125 -11.05 28.42 9.15
C VAL A 125 -12.23 28.95 8.35
N LYS A 126 -13.20 28.12 7.98
CA LYS A 126 -14.45 28.55 7.34
C LYS A 126 -15.15 29.62 8.17
N PHE A 127 -15.42 29.35 9.45
CA PHE A 127 -16.11 30.31 10.31
C PHE A 127 -15.30 31.60 10.52
N MET A 128 -13.99 31.51 10.65
CA MET A 128 -13.13 32.71 10.74
C MET A 128 -13.21 33.56 9.48
N LEU A 129 -13.16 32.95 8.30
CA LEU A 129 -13.26 33.66 7.04
C LEU A 129 -14.67 34.30 6.87
N GLU A 130 -15.74 33.57 7.20
CA GLU A 130 -17.11 34.09 7.16
C GLU A 130 -17.28 35.28 8.09
N GLU A 131 -16.70 35.24 9.29
CA GLU A 131 -16.75 36.31 10.26
C GLU A 131 -16.00 37.57 9.75
N GLU A 132 -14.73 37.44 9.31
CA GLU A 132 -13.93 38.54 8.83
C GLU A 132 -14.51 39.16 7.55
N LEU A 133 -14.92 38.32 6.59
CA LEU A 133 -15.54 38.82 5.36
C LEU A 133 -16.88 39.53 5.65
N SER A 134 -17.68 39.03 6.58
CA SER A 134 -18.94 39.66 6.98
C SER A 134 -18.71 41.04 7.61
N LYS A 135 -17.65 41.22 8.41
CA LYS A 135 -17.30 42.53 8.96
C LYS A 135 -16.97 43.53 7.86
N LEU A 136 -16.16 43.12 6.88
CA LEU A 136 -15.74 43.97 5.77
C LEU A 136 -16.90 44.37 4.82
N LEU A 137 -17.80 43.38 4.57
CA LEU A 137 -18.87 43.56 3.59
C LEU A 137 -20.13 44.27 4.15
N LYS A 138 -20.32 44.31 5.47
CA LYS A 138 -21.45 45.01 6.11
C LYS A 138 -21.56 46.49 5.73
N GLU A 139 -20.45 47.10 5.38
CA GLU A 139 -20.40 48.53 4.96
C GLU A 139 -20.85 48.74 3.50
N ILE A 140 -21.06 47.65 2.74
CA ILE A 140 -21.45 47.73 1.33
C ILE A 140 -22.98 47.73 1.23
N PRO A 141 -23.59 48.77 0.61
CA PRO A 141 -25.04 48.77 0.40
C PRO A 141 -25.52 47.59 -0.43
N GLY A 142 -26.53 46.86 0.07
CA GLY A 142 -27.04 45.65 -0.60
C GLY A 142 -26.28 44.39 -0.26
N TYR A 143 -25.40 44.43 0.73
CA TYR A 143 -24.73 43.23 1.25
C TYR A 143 -25.70 42.09 1.53
N SER A 144 -25.42 40.92 1.00
CA SER A 144 -26.13 39.69 1.30
C SER A 144 -25.22 38.75 2.09
N THR A 145 -25.81 37.82 2.82
CA THR A 145 -25.08 36.76 3.56
C THR A 145 -24.11 36.05 2.63
N ILE A 146 -22.90 35.85 3.09
CA ILE A 146 -21.88 35.04 2.42
C ILE A 146 -21.76 33.68 3.12
N SER A 147 -21.34 32.70 2.37
CA SER A 147 -20.87 31.41 2.90
C SER A 147 -19.54 31.06 2.28
N VAL A 148 -18.67 30.43 3.06
CA VAL A 148 -17.33 30.05 2.61
C VAL A 148 -17.21 28.53 2.62
N GLU A 149 -16.65 27.98 1.57
CA GLU A 149 -16.23 26.58 1.51
C GLU A 149 -14.70 26.51 1.60
N VAL A 150 -14.18 25.71 2.52
CA VAL A 150 -12.74 25.53 2.72
C VAL A 150 -12.41 24.04 2.59
N ASN A 151 -11.59 23.69 1.63
CA ASN A 151 -11.15 22.34 1.37
C ASN A 151 -9.61 22.28 1.34
N ILE A 152 -9.03 21.21 1.88
CA ILE A 152 -7.61 20.94 1.73
C ILE A 152 -7.41 20.28 0.37
N VAL A 153 -6.50 20.82 -0.43
CA VAL A 153 -6.07 20.23 -1.69
C VAL A 153 -4.70 19.58 -1.53
N ASN A 154 -4.30 18.76 -2.50
CA ASN A 154 -3.01 18.05 -2.48
C ASN A 154 -2.82 17.07 -1.31
N ARG A 155 -3.90 16.65 -0.63
CA ARG A 155 -3.79 15.58 0.35
C ARG A 155 -3.38 14.29 -0.34
N SER A 156 -2.26 13.73 0.07
CA SER A 156 -1.74 12.49 -0.49
C SER A 156 -1.06 11.67 0.58
N PHE A 157 -0.97 10.37 0.36
CA PHE A 157 -0.14 9.44 1.12
C PHE A 157 0.77 8.69 0.16
N SER A 158 1.81 8.06 0.69
CA SER A 158 2.76 7.28 -0.08
C SER A 158 2.80 5.84 0.39
N ILE A 159 2.90 4.90 -0.55
CA ILE A 159 3.17 3.49 -0.23
C ILE A 159 4.57 3.16 -0.71
N ILE A 160 5.36 2.46 0.10
CA ILE A 160 6.73 2.03 -0.20
C ILE A 160 6.86 0.53 0.07
N GLY A 161 7.67 -0.14 -0.75
CA GLY A 161 7.96 -1.57 -0.65
C GLY A 161 7.12 -2.39 -1.62
N ALA A 162 5.84 -2.59 -1.33
CA ALA A 162 4.90 -3.24 -2.23
C ALA A 162 3.99 -2.19 -2.87
N GLN A 163 3.72 -2.30 -4.18
CA GLN A 163 2.83 -1.36 -4.89
C GLN A 163 3.21 0.12 -4.65
N SER A 164 4.50 0.42 -4.75
CA SER A 164 5.02 1.76 -4.45
C SER A 164 4.39 2.82 -5.33
N GLY A 165 4.00 3.92 -4.70
CA GLY A 165 3.39 5.06 -5.38
C GLY A 165 2.94 6.14 -4.41
N ARG A 166 2.59 7.30 -4.96
CA ARG A 166 1.94 8.40 -4.26
C ARG A 166 0.48 8.44 -4.70
N TYR A 167 -0.43 8.46 -3.75
CA TYR A 167 -1.87 8.37 -3.96
C TYR A 167 -2.57 9.58 -3.35
N MET A 168 -3.58 10.09 -4.04
CA MET A 168 -4.35 11.25 -3.57
C MET A 168 -5.47 10.81 -2.63
N ILE A 169 -5.66 11.57 -1.56
CA ILE A 169 -6.79 11.40 -0.64
C ILE A 169 -7.94 12.26 -1.16
N ASN A 170 -8.93 11.63 -1.73
CA ASN A 170 -10.11 12.26 -2.35
C ASN A 170 -11.34 12.32 -1.43
N LYS A 171 -11.19 11.87 -0.19
CA LYS A 171 -12.25 11.86 0.83
C LYS A 171 -11.78 12.61 2.07
N GLU A 172 -12.70 13.06 2.88
CA GLU A 172 -12.38 13.67 4.16
C GLU A 172 -11.71 12.66 5.11
N LYS A 173 -12.22 11.44 5.13
CA LYS A 173 -11.66 10.30 5.89
C LYS A 173 -11.46 9.11 4.97
N MET A 174 -10.22 8.65 4.86
CA MET A 174 -9.83 7.48 4.09
C MET A 174 -9.29 6.41 5.03
N THR A 175 -9.79 5.19 4.90
CA THR A 175 -9.34 4.06 5.71
C THR A 175 -8.06 3.44 5.13
N ILE A 176 -7.31 2.73 5.97
CA ILE A 176 -6.12 1.97 5.53
C ILE A 176 -6.47 0.94 4.44
N PHE A 177 -7.65 0.31 4.54
CA PHE A 177 -8.09 -0.67 3.54
C PHE A 177 -8.43 -0.02 2.20
N GLU A 178 -9.03 1.18 2.21
CA GLU A 178 -9.25 1.95 0.97
C GLU A 178 -7.93 2.39 0.35
N ALA A 179 -6.96 2.78 1.17
CA ALA A 179 -5.62 3.14 0.70
C ALA A 179 -4.90 1.95 0.05
N LEU A 180 -4.98 0.76 0.66
CA LEU A 180 -4.43 -0.46 0.11
C LEU A 180 -5.15 -0.89 -1.18
N ALA A 181 -6.48 -0.81 -1.21
CA ALA A 181 -7.28 -1.11 -2.40
C ALA A 181 -6.95 -0.16 -3.56
N MET A 182 -6.78 1.15 -3.30
CA MET A 182 -6.37 2.15 -4.28
C MET A 182 -5.01 1.83 -4.90
N ALA A 183 -4.11 1.23 -4.14
CA ALA A 183 -2.80 0.77 -4.61
C ALA A 183 -2.83 -0.58 -5.33
N GLY A 184 -4.00 -1.24 -5.45
CA GLY A 184 -4.15 -2.53 -6.09
C GLY A 184 -4.00 -3.73 -5.14
N ASP A 185 -4.19 -3.51 -3.85
CA ASP A 185 -4.11 -4.48 -2.75
C ASP A 185 -2.71 -5.12 -2.58
N LEU A 186 -2.54 -5.90 -1.54
CA LEU A 186 -1.30 -6.62 -1.23
C LEU A 186 -1.28 -7.99 -1.91
N LYS A 187 -0.23 -8.24 -2.69
CA LYS A 187 0.03 -9.56 -3.30
C LYS A 187 0.37 -10.60 -2.23
N GLU A 188 0.43 -11.87 -2.61
CA GLU A 188 0.65 -13.01 -1.70
C GLU A 188 1.97 -12.92 -0.92
N PHE A 189 3.00 -12.31 -1.52
CA PHE A 189 4.32 -12.15 -0.91
C PHE A 189 4.53 -10.80 -0.23
N ASN A 190 3.46 -10.05 0.01
CA ASN A 190 3.51 -8.84 0.81
C ASN A 190 3.06 -9.14 2.25
N SER A 191 3.80 -8.63 3.22
CA SER A 191 3.48 -8.85 4.63
C SER A 191 2.28 -7.99 5.05
N ARG A 192 1.20 -8.66 5.47
CA ARG A 192 0.05 -8.00 6.12
C ARG A 192 0.27 -7.88 7.63
N LYS A 193 1.18 -8.69 8.18
CA LYS A 193 1.47 -8.73 9.61
C LYS A 193 2.27 -7.52 10.11
N GLU A 194 3.17 -7.00 9.28
CA GLU A 194 4.14 -5.96 9.68
C GLU A 194 4.07 -4.81 8.69
N ILE A 195 2.98 -4.05 8.73
CA ILE A 195 2.86 -2.79 8.01
C ILE A 195 3.33 -1.68 8.92
N LYS A 196 4.21 -0.81 8.43
CA LYS A 196 4.69 0.34 9.19
C LYS A 196 4.02 1.59 8.66
N LEU A 197 3.44 2.35 9.57
CA LEU A 197 2.91 3.68 9.32
C LEU A 197 3.90 4.69 9.85
N VAL A 198 4.42 5.54 8.97
CA VAL A 198 5.24 6.70 9.32
C VAL A 198 4.35 7.92 9.24
N ARG A 199 4.15 8.56 10.36
CA ARG A 199 3.26 9.72 10.50
C ARG A 199 3.97 10.83 11.25
N GLU A 200 3.85 12.04 10.74
CA GLU A 200 4.33 13.24 11.41
C GLU A 200 3.14 13.97 12.05
N LYS A 201 3.25 14.26 13.33
CA LYS A 201 2.32 15.14 14.07
C LYS A 201 3.14 16.16 14.85
N ASN A 202 2.81 17.44 14.68
CA ASN A 202 3.44 18.56 15.40
C ASN A 202 4.99 18.57 15.31
N GLY A 203 5.53 18.27 14.11
CA GLY A 203 6.98 18.20 13.88
C GLY A 203 7.66 16.95 14.44
N VAL A 204 6.90 16.01 15.04
CA VAL A 204 7.43 14.74 15.54
C VAL A 204 7.03 13.60 14.62
N THR A 205 8.04 12.97 14.01
CA THR A 205 7.83 11.78 13.16
C THR A 205 7.78 10.52 14.03
N THR A 206 6.72 9.76 13.90
CA THR A 206 6.53 8.47 14.59
C THR A 206 6.47 7.34 13.57
N ILE A 207 7.05 6.19 13.94
CA ILE A 207 6.96 4.96 13.16
C ILE A 207 6.24 3.92 14.00
N LYS A 208 5.06 3.53 13.57
CA LYS A 208 4.24 2.54 14.25
C LYS A 208 4.03 1.32 13.36
N THR A 209 4.03 0.14 13.95
CA THR A 209 3.85 -1.13 13.23
C THR A 209 2.51 -1.73 13.63
N PHE A 210 1.74 -2.17 12.66
CA PHE A 210 0.45 -2.81 12.88
C PHE A 210 0.27 -4.05 11.99
N ASP A 211 -0.70 -4.87 12.38
CA ASP A 211 -1.09 -6.09 11.66
C ASP A 211 -2.46 -5.89 11.01
N ALA A 212 -2.47 -5.73 9.68
CA ALA A 212 -3.70 -5.50 8.92
C ALA A 212 -4.61 -6.74 8.83
N ARG A 213 -4.19 -7.88 9.36
CA ARG A 213 -5.01 -9.09 9.40
C ARG A 213 -6.06 -9.05 10.51
N SER A 214 -5.82 -8.27 11.57
CA SER A 214 -6.74 -8.16 12.70
C SER A 214 -8.03 -7.43 12.31
N GLU A 215 -9.20 -7.96 12.72
CA GLU A 215 -10.46 -7.25 12.58
C GLU A 215 -10.55 -6.03 13.49
N ASP A 216 -9.86 -6.05 14.64
CA ASP A 216 -9.86 -4.95 15.61
C ASP A 216 -9.13 -3.69 15.12
N ILE A 217 -8.42 -3.77 13.98
CA ILE A 217 -7.76 -2.59 13.41
C ILE A 217 -8.75 -1.44 13.16
N VAL A 218 -10.03 -1.75 12.95
CA VAL A 218 -11.09 -0.74 12.76
C VAL A 218 -11.26 0.17 13.97
N ASN A 219 -10.82 -0.27 15.15
CA ASN A 219 -10.88 0.45 16.40
C ASN A 219 -9.52 1.08 16.79
N SER A 220 -8.53 1.03 15.89
CA SER A 220 -7.18 1.51 16.17
C SER A 220 -6.90 2.87 15.54
N GLU A 221 -5.89 3.57 16.07
CA GLU A 221 -5.35 4.80 15.49
C GLU A 221 -4.79 4.63 14.07
N TYR A 222 -4.59 3.39 13.61
CA TYR A 222 -4.07 3.06 12.28
C TYR A 222 -5.15 2.96 11.21
N TYR A 223 -6.42 3.01 11.62
CA TYR A 223 -7.53 2.78 10.70
C TYR A 223 -7.68 3.88 9.66
N TYR A 224 -7.49 5.14 10.06
CA TYR A 224 -7.59 6.28 9.16
C TYR A 224 -6.21 6.80 8.73
N ILE A 225 -6.09 7.05 7.42
CA ILE A 225 -4.91 7.65 6.81
C ILE A 225 -4.99 9.16 6.92
N GLU A 226 -3.88 9.77 7.33
CA GLU A 226 -3.70 11.21 7.33
C GLU A 226 -2.88 11.67 6.09
N PRO A 227 -2.98 12.94 5.69
CA PRO A 227 -2.11 13.50 4.67
C PRO A 227 -0.63 13.37 5.04
N ASN A 228 0.20 13.07 4.03
CA ASN A 228 1.64 12.83 4.14
C ASN A 228 2.05 11.54 4.88
N ASP A 229 1.10 10.67 5.25
CA ASP A 229 1.44 9.34 5.76
C ASP A 229 2.27 8.56 4.76
N ILE A 230 3.26 7.80 5.28
CA ILE A 230 4.00 6.82 4.50
C ILE A 230 3.69 5.43 5.04
N ILE A 231 3.16 4.58 4.17
CA ILE A 231 2.83 3.19 4.47
C ILE A 231 3.93 2.32 3.90
N TYR A 232 4.76 1.74 4.76
CA TYR A 232 5.80 0.82 4.35
C TYR A 232 5.30 -0.62 4.48
N ILE A 233 5.37 -1.36 3.37
CA ILE A 233 4.93 -2.75 3.26
C ILE A 233 6.12 -3.62 2.94
N ARG A 234 6.51 -4.48 3.89
CA ARG A 234 7.62 -5.39 3.73
C ARG A 234 7.27 -6.53 2.76
N GLN A 235 8.19 -6.82 1.86
CA GLN A 235 8.13 -8.02 1.04
C GLN A 235 8.63 -9.24 1.81
N ILE A 236 7.94 -10.38 1.67
CA ILE A 236 8.34 -11.65 2.26
C ILE A 236 9.46 -12.25 1.39
N PRO A 237 10.48 -12.94 1.98
CA PRO A 237 11.67 -13.41 1.26
C PRO A 237 11.41 -14.25 0.01
N GLY A 238 10.27 -14.91 -0.13
CA GLY A 238 9.88 -15.66 -1.33
C GLY A 238 9.84 -14.81 -2.62
N TYR A 239 9.61 -13.52 -2.50
CA TYR A 239 9.63 -12.58 -3.63
C TYR A 239 11.02 -12.48 -4.28
N SER A 240 12.09 -12.50 -3.49
CA SER A 240 13.48 -12.35 -3.97
C SER A 240 13.95 -13.50 -4.87
N PHE A 241 13.27 -14.64 -4.83
CA PHE A 241 13.55 -15.79 -5.71
C PHE A 241 12.71 -15.78 -7.00
N GLY A 242 12.06 -14.68 -7.36
CA GLY A 242 11.21 -14.57 -8.54
C GLY A 242 9.89 -15.36 -8.44
N ILE A 243 9.55 -15.83 -7.24
CA ILE A 243 8.33 -16.62 -6.98
C ILE A 243 7.17 -15.65 -6.72
N ASN A 244 6.70 -14.99 -7.77
CA ASN A 244 5.70 -13.90 -7.66
C ASN A 244 4.26 -14.40 -7.73
N HIS A 245 4.05 -15.65 -8.18
CA HIS A 245 2.73 -16.24 -8.36
C HIS A 245 2.76 -17.73 -8.07
N VAL A 246 1.62 -18.30 -7.73
CA VAL A 246 1.45 -19.76 -7.50
C VAL A 246 1.91 -20.57 -8.72
N THR A 247 1.70 -20.06 -9.93
CA THR A 247 2.17 -20.68 -11.19
C THR A 247 3.68 -20.79 -11.26
N THR A 248 4.43 -19.80 -10.74
CA THR A 248 5.90 -19.85 -10.67
C THR A 248 6.37 -20.89 -9.69
N VAL A 249 5.69 -21.04 -8.54
CA VAL A 249 5.99 -22.10 -7.55
C VAL A 249 5.81 -23.48 -8.20
N ILE A 250 4.69 -23.68 -8.91
CA ILE A 250 4.41 -24.94 -9.62
C ILE A 250 5.48 -25.19 -10.70
N GLY A 251 5.84 -24.15 -11.46
CA GLY A 251 6.87 -24.25 -12.50
C GLY A 251 8.25 -24.64 -11.95
N VAL A 252 8.70 -23.99 -10.88
CA VAL A 252 9.99 -24.29 -10.23
C VAL A 252 9.99 -25.70 -9.65
N THR A 253 8.92 -26.12 -8.97
CA THR A 253 8.83 -27.47 -8.42
C THR A 253 8.80 -28.55 -9.50
N ALA A 254 8.05 -28.34 -10.58
CA ALA A 254 8.03 -29.25 -11.72
C ALA A 254 9.41 -29.36 -12.39
N ALA A 255 10.12 -28.25 -12.58
CA ALA A 255 11.46 -28.22 -13.14
C ALA A 255 12.49 -28.99 -12.29
N THR A 256 12.44 -28.81 -10.96
CA THR A 256 13.34 -29.54 -10.03
C THR A 256 13.06 -31.03 -10.02
N ILE A 257 11.78 -31.43 -10.06
CA ILE A 257 11.40 -32.84 -10.16
C ILE A 257 11.89 -33.45 -11.49
N SER A 258 11.66 -32.73 -12.61
CA SER A 258 12.09 -33.19 -13.93
C SER A 258 13.62 -33.36 -14.03
N PHE A 259 14.36 -32.38 -13.47
CA PHE A 259 15.82 -32.45 -13.37
C PHE A 259 16.30 -33.65 -12.52
N GLY A 260 15.64 -33.91 -11.40
CA GLY A 260 15.93 -35.07 -10.55
C GLY A 260 15.70 -36.41 -11.28
N VAL A 261 14.60 -36.54 -12.03
CA VAL A 261 14.31 -37.73 -12.85
C VAL A 261 15.34 -37.88 -13.98
N PHE A 262 15.75 -36.81 -14.60
CA PHE A 262 16.77 -36.79 -15.66
C PHE A 262 18.12 -37.32 -15.13
N ILE A 263 18.61 -36.80 -14.01
CA ILE A 263 19.85 -37.27 -13.37
C ILE A 263 19.73 -38.74 -12.99
N TYR A 264 18.59 -39.18 -12.41
CA TYR A 264 18.36 -40.58 -12.10
C TYR A 264 18.44 -41.47 -13.33
N SER A 265 17.86 -41.06 -14.46
CA SER A 265 17.91 -41.77 -15.75
C SER A 265 19.35 -41.95 -16.25
N ILE A 266 20.17 -40.88 -16.21
CA ILE A 266 21.59 -40.92 -16.62
C ILE A 266 22.36 -41.91 -15.76
N VAL A 267 22.19 -41.86 -14.42
CA VAL A 267 22.88 -42.75 -13.49
C VAL A 267 22.48 -44.24 -13.74
N GLN A 268 21.20 -44.50 -13.94
CA GLN A 268 20.72 -45.87 -14.22
C GLN A 268 21.24 -46.38 -15.56
N THR A 269 21.29 -45.54 -16.59
CA THR A 269 21.84 -45.91 -17.90
C THR A 269 23.34 -46.23 -17.78
N GLY A 270 24.10 -45.38 -17.04
CA GLY A 270 25.51 -45.64 -16.78
C GLY A 270 25.77 -46.98 -16.03
N ILE A 271 24.98 -47.24 -14.97
CA ILE A 271 25.08 -48.51 -14.21
C ILE A 271 24.75 -49.71 -15.09
N ASN A 272 23.75 -49.61 -15.93
CA ASN A 272 23.36 -50.70 -16.83
C ASN A 272 24.42 -50.93 -17.91
N HIS A 273 25.05 -49.88 -18.42
CA HIS A 273 26.15 -49.98 -19.40
C HIS A 273 27.37 -50.67 -18.80
N VAL A 274 27.76 -50.28 -17.57
CA VAL A 274 28.86 -50.92 -16.83
C VAL A 274 28.57 -52.42 -16.55
N LYS A 275 27.34 -52.75 -16.12
CA LYS A 275 26.94 -54.18 -15.92
C LYS A 275 27.00 -54.99 -17.19
N LYS A 276 26.63 -54.42 -18.34
CA LYS A 276 26.68 -55.11 -19.64
C LYS A 276 28.11 -55.38 -20.09
N HIS A 277 29.03 -54.47 -19.82
CA HIS A 277 30.43 -54.61 -20.20
C HIS A 277 31.25 -55.51 -19.24
N TYR A 278 31.00 -55.45 -17.95
CA TYR A 278 31.74 -56.23 -16.94
C TYR A 278 31.06 -57.58 -16.59
N GLY A 279 29.76 -57.73 -16.85
CA GLY A 279 29.02 -58.96 -16.59
C GLY A 279 29.13 -60.03 -17.67
N SER A 280 29.63 -59.71 -18.83
CA SER A 280 29.80 -60.65 -19.97
C SER A 280 31.15 -61.38 -19.95
N GLY A 281 32.05 -61.08 -18.98
CA GLY A 281 33.42 -61.66 -18.95
C GLY A 281 33.61 -62.91 -18.11
N SER A 282 32.58 -63.49 -17.47
CA SER A 282 32.75 -64.60 -16.53
C SER A 282 32.15 -65.97 -16.92
N ASN A 283 31.83 -66.16 -18.21
CA ASN A 283 31.24 -67.40 -18.67
C ASN A 283 31.94 -68.04 -19.89
N SER A 284 33.26 -67.94 -19.96
CA SER A 284 34.07 -68.73 -20.91
C SER A 284 35.24 -69.37 -20.25
N GLY A 285 35.06 -70.55 -19.70
CA GLY A 285 36.14 -71.32 -19.15
C GLY A 285 35.65 -72.45 -18.30
N SER A 286 35.25 -73.56 -18.94
CA SER A 286 35.49 -74.95 -18.47
C SER A 286 34.66 -75.99 -19.26
N SER A 287 35.20 -76.45 -20.35
CA SER A 287 34.91 -77.78 -20.87
C SER A 287 36.16 -78.31 -21.48
N SER A 288 36.94 -78.98 -20.70
CA SER A 288 37.98 -79.89 -21.16
C SER A 288 37.56 -81.31 -20.77
N ASN A 289 37.05 -82.00 -21.70
CA ASN A 289 37.40 -83.27 -22.29
C ASN A 289 38.37 -84.16 -21.47
N THR A 290 37.92 -85.33 -21.13
CA THR A 290 38.75 -86.55 -21.09
C THR A 290 37.91 -87.76 -21.54
N GLY A 291 38.24 -88.19 -22.78
CA GLY A 291 37.89 -89.47 -23.26
C GLY A 291 38.99 -90.44 -22.94
N GLY A 292 38.65 -91.75 -22.97
CA GLY A 292 39.65 -92.78 -23.17
C GLY A 292 39.39 -94.08 -22.40
N LYS A 293 38.97 -95.01 -23.16
CA LYS A 293 38.96 -96.46 -23.08
C LYS A 293 37.80 -97.10 -22.32
#